data_e452ab4e9633dc26fe1896292ea7479c
#
_entry.id   e452ab4e9633dc26fe1896292ea7479c
#
_cell.length_a   1.000
_cell.length_b   1.000
_cell.length_c   1.000
_cell.angle_alpha   90.00
_cell.angle_beta   90.00
_cell.angle_gamma   90.00
#
_symmetry.space_group_name_H-M   'P 1'
#
loop_
_entity.id
_entity.type
_entity.pdbx_description
1 polymer ?
#
loop_
_entity_poly.entity_id
_entity_poly.type
_entity_poly.pdbx_seq_one_letter_code
_entity_poly.pdbx_strand_id
1 'polypeptide(L)'
;MSKIILFQGDSITDCARNREDITSTGVGYVHMVKGQLGCEYPEKYEFINKGISGNRIVDVYARIKMDIINLKPDYMSLLIGVNGVWHEMGGKHNGVSAEKFEKIYDMLLTEIFEALPDIKIMIMEPFVLEGSATTATEEEPERWDYFRTEVPLRAAAAKRIAEKYGLPFVKLQDVFNEACKQAPASYWLRDGVHPTPMGHWLIKNEWMKGFDAL
;
A
#
# COMPACT_ATOMS: atom_id res chain seq x y z
N MET A 1 14.69 -11.88 20.80
CA MET A 1 13.55 -12.20 19.91
C MET A 1 13.70 -11.35 18.65
N SER A 2 13.41 -11.90 17.47
CA SER A 2 13.36 -11.15 16.23
C SER A 2 12.25 -10.08 16.29
N LYS A 3 12.43 -8.97 15.60
CA LYS A 3 11.42 -7.93 15.48
C LYS A 3 10.51 -8.22 14.31
N ILE A 4 9.21 -8.02 14.46
CA ILE A 4 8.21 -8.27 13.43
C ILE A 4 8.02 -7.02 12.56
N ILE A 5 8.19 -7.19 11.24
CA ILE A 5 7.84 -6.19 10.23
C ILE A 5 6.58 -6.66 9.51
N LEU A 6 5.47 -5.93 9.69
CA LEU A 6 4.18 -6.20 9.07
C LEU A 6 3.98 -5.32 7.83
N PHE A 7 3.60 -5.94 6.72
CA PHE A 7 3.20 -5.26 5.49
C PHE A 7 1.68 -5.39 5.32
N GLN A 8 0.99 -4.26 5.37
CA GLN A 8 -0.44 -4.16 5.17
C GLN A 8 -0.77 -3.46 3.86
N GLY A 9 -1.86 -3.86 3.23
CA GLY A 9 -2.30 -3.25 1.98
C GLY A 9 -3.26 -4.11 1.17
N ASP A 10 -3.28 -3.82 -0.12
CA ASP A 10 -4.11 -4.48 -1.13
C ASP A 10 -3.32 -5.46 -2.02
N SER A 11 -3.72 -5.57 -3.31
CA SER A 11 -3.06 -6.45 -4.30
C SER A 11 -1.59 -6.12 -4.57
N ILE A 12 -1.20 -4.86 -4.41
CA ILE A 12 0.19 -4.42 -4.62
C ILE A 12 1.09 -5.02 -3.52
N THR A 13 0.58 -5.11 -2.30
CA THR A 13 1.27 -5.72 -1.15
C THR A 13 1.11 -7.24 -1.14
N ASP A 14 -0.09 -7.76 -1.41
CA ASP A 14 -0.41 -9.21 -1.50
C ASP A 14 0.53 -9.91 -2.50
N CYS A 15 0.54 -9.43 -3.73
CA CYS A 15 1.38 -9.88 -4.85
C CYS A 15 1.60 -11.40 -4.86
N ALA A 16 0.51 -12.16 -4.95
CA ALA A 16 0.48 -13.64 -5.02
C ALA A 16 1.11 -14.33 -3.79
N ARG A 17 1.01 -13.76 -2.59
CA ARG A 17 1.41 -14.47 -1.38
C ARG A 17 0.52 -15.71 -1.14
N ASN A 18 1.09 -16.79 -0.63
CA ASN A 18 0.31 -17.89 -0.09
C ASN A 18 -0.30 -17.47 1.25
N ARG A 19 -1.65 -17.40 1.33
CA ARG A 19 -2.35 -16.91 2.52
C ARG A 19 -2.42 -17.92 3.65
N GLU A 20 -2.18 -19.20 3.35
CA GLU A 20 -2.11 -20.28 4.34
C GLU A 20 -0.73 -20.38 5.01
N ASP A 21 0.30 -19.79 4.38
CA ASP A 21 1.66 -19.73 4.89
C ASP A 21 1.99 -18.30 5.35
N ILE A 22 2.07 -18.09 6.66
CA ILE A 22 2.39 -16.77 7.24
C ILE A 22 3.78 -16.27 6.88
N THR A 23 4.68 -17.15 6.47
CA THR A 23 6.04 -16.79 6.06
C THR A 23 6.14 -16.36 4.60
N SER A 24 5.05 -16.58 3.82
CA SER A 24 4.97 -16.19 2.42
C SER A 24 4.84 -14.68 2.27
N THR A 25 5.79 -14.08 1.58
CA THR A 25 5.81 -12.64 1.28
C THR A 25 5.33 -12.29 -0.12
N GLY A 26 4.89 -13.27 -0.91
CA GLY A 26 4.53 -13.09 -2.32
C GLY A 26 5.76 -12.93 -3.21
N VAL A 27 5.59 -12.28 -4.37
CA VAL A 27 6.66 -12.07 -5.37
C VAL A 27 6.93 -10.59 -5.68
N GLY A 28 6.35 -9.68 -4.89
CA GLY A 28 6.45 -8.24 -5.06
C GLY A 28 7.52 -7.56 -4.19
N TYR A 29 7.32 -6.27 -3.92
CA TYR A 29 8.26 -5.45 -3.16
C TYR A 29 8.53 -6.02 -1.75
N VAL A 30 7.55 -6.63 -1.11
CA VAL A 30 7.70 -7.26 0.22
C VAL A 30 8.76 -8.37 0.19
N HIS A 31 8.75 -9.20 -0.86
CA HIS A 31 9.76 -10.25 -1.03
C HIS A 31 11.16 -9.67 -1.23
N MET A 32 11.26 -8.57 -1.99
CA MET A 32 12.54 -7.88 -2.22
C MET A 32 13.09 -7.24 -0.95
N VAL A 33 12.22 -6.62 -0.13
CA VAL A 33 12.58 -6.07 1.20
C VAL A 33 13.08 -7.18 2.12
N LYS A 34 12.34 -8.32 2.20
CA LYS A 34 12.75 -9.49 2.99
C LYS A 34 14.13 -10.00 2.57
N GLY A 35 14.37 -10.09 1.26
CA GLY A 35 15.69 -10.52 0.75
C GLY A 35 16.80 -9.58 1.17
N GLN A 36 16.63 -8.27 1.02
CA GLN A 36 17.63 -7.28 1.38
C GLN A 36 17.88 -7.24 2.90
N LEU A 37 16.85 -6.98 3.71
CA LEU A 37 17.02 -6.88 5.18
C LEU A 37 17.43 -8.19 5.81
N GLY A 38 17.00 -9.34 5.26
CA GLY A 38 17.41 -10.65 5.73
C GLY A 38 18.89 -10.94 5.51
N CYS A 39 19.47 -10.42 4.40
CA CYS A 39 20.90 -10.51 4.14
C CYS A 39 21.71 -9.50 4.95
N GLU A 40 21.21 -8.27 5.10
CA GLU A 40 21.91 -7.21 5.85
C GLU A 40 21.87 -7.45 7.36
N TYR A 41 20.79 -8.05 7.88
CA TYR A 41 20.57 -8.27 9.31
C TYR A 41 20.03 -9.68 9.57
N PRO A 42 20.85 -10.74 9.44
CA PRO A 42 20.42 -12.12 9.64
C PRO A 42 19.74 -12.32 11.00
N GLU A 43 18.60 -13.02 10.99
CA GLU A 43 17.78 -13.37 12.16
C GLU A 43 17.19 -12.18 12.97
N LYS A 44 17.43 -10.93 12.55
CA LYS A 44 16.94 -9.74 13.27
C LYS A 44 15.46 -9.49 13.07
N TYR A 45 14.91 -9.82 11.88
CA TYR A 45 13.55 -9.50 11.50
C TYR A 45 12.76 -10.72 11.07
N GLU A 46 11.50 -10.74 11.46
CA GLU A 46 10.45 -11.60 10.93
C GLU A 46 9.54 -10.76 10.02
N PHE A 47 9.20 -11.29 8.83
CA PHE A 47 8.46 -10.56 7.79
C PHE A 47 7.09 -11.19 7.60
N ILE A 48 6.03 -10.42 7.85
CA ILE A 48 4.65 -10.87 7.71
C ILE A 48 3.95 -10.00 6.66
N ASN A 49 3.46 -10.62 5.59
CA ASN A 49 2.66 -9.96 4.58
C ASN A 49 1.17 -10.25 4.83
N LYS A 50 0.39 -9.21 5.09
CA LYS A 50 -1.07 -9.25 5.29
C LYS A 50 -1.84 -8.45 4.24
N GLY A 51 -1.20 -8.14 3.10
CA GLY A 51 -1.88 -7.62 1.93
C GLY A 51 -3.00 -8.58 1.46
N ILE A 52 -4.12 -8.03 1.02
CA ILE A 52 -5.23 -8.80 0.42
C ILE A 52 -5.73 -8.06 -0.82
N SER A 53 -5.63 -8.73 -1.98
CA SER A 53 -6.09 -8.18 -3.26
C SER A 53 -7.52 -7.65 -3.19
N GLY A 54 -7.74 -6.45 -3.72
CA GLY A 54 -9.04 -5.79 -3.73
C GLY A 54 -9.40 -5.03 -2.46
N ASN A 55 -8.61 -5.13 -1.38
CA ASN A 55 -8.94 -4.44 -0.13
C ASN A 55 -8.92 -2.91 -0.28
N ARG A 56 -9.89 -2.29 0.38
CA ARG A 56 -10.01 -0.84 0.64
C ARG A 56 -9.62 -0.59 2.10
N ILE A 57 -9.53 0.66 2.50
CA ILE A 57 -9.26 1.01 3.91
C ILE A 57 -10.30 0.42 4.87
N VAL A 58 -11.56 0.35 4.49
CA VAL A 58 -12.64 -0.27 5.28
C VAL A 58 -12.40 -1.76 5.52
N ASP A 59 -11.83 -2.45 4.55
CA ASP A 59 -11.55 -3.88 4.64
C ASP A 59 -10.32 -4.14 5.53
N VAL A 60 -9.32 -3.25 5.51
CA VAL A 60 -8.19 -3.29 6.45
C VAL A 60 -8.69 -3.05 7.88
N TYR A 61 -9.55 -2.04 8.08
CA TYR A 61 -10.12 -1.74 9.39
C TYR A 61 -10.94 -2.92 9.94
N ALA A 62 -11.76 -3.57 9.11
CA ALA A 62 -12.57 -4.71 9.52
C ALA A 62 -11.75 -5.90 10.07
N ARG A 63 -10.48 -6.03 9.69
CA ARG A 63 -9.58 -7.11 10.13
C ARG A 63 -8.44 -6.64 11.04
N ILE A 64 -8.55 -5.43 11.61
CA ILE A 64 -7.52 -4.78 12.44
C ILE A 64 -7.02 -5.69 13.57
N LYS A 65 -7.91 -6.37 14.28
CA LYS A 65 -7.53 -7.25 15.39
C LYS A 65 -6.73 -8.46 14.93
N MET A 66 -7.23 -9.19 13.93
CA MET A 66 -6.62 -10.42 13.45
C MET A 66 -5.28 -10.20 12.74
N ASP A 67 -5.24 -9.17 11.88
CA ASP A 67 -4.15 -8.99 10.93
C ASP A 67 -3.17 -7.86 11.33
N ILE A 68 -3.39 -7.19 12.46
CA ILE A 68 -2.48 -6.18 12.99
C ILE A 68 -2.27 -6.38 14.51
N ILE A 69 -3.28 -6.12 15.33
CA ILE A 69 -3.11 -6.03 16.79
C ILE A 69 -2.64 -7.36 17.41
N ASN A 70 -3.26 -8.49 17.02
CA ASN A 70 -2.90 -9.81 17.56
C ASN A 70 -1.51 -10.30 17.13
N LEU A 71 -0.97 -9.75 16.04
CA LEU A 71 0.38 -10.08 15.56
C LEU A 71 1.48 -9.33 16.31
N LYS A 72 1.11 -8.25 17.03
CA LYS A 72 2.02 -7.41 17.82
C LYS A 72 3.29 -7.00 17.05
N PRO A 73 3.18 -6.42 15.85
CA PRO A 73 4.35 -6.04 15.08
C PRO A 73 5.13 -4.89 15.75
N ASP A 74 6.46 -4.91 15.62
CA ASP A 74 7.32 -3.79 15.99
C ASP A 74 7.28 -2.67 14.94
N TYR A 75 7.11 -3.06 13.67
CA TYR A 75 7.07 -2.14 12.52
C TYR A 75 5.90 -2.51 11.61
N MET A 76 5.27 -1.50 11.02
CA MET A 76 4.23 -1.71 10.00
C MET A 76 4.37 -0.71 8.86
N SER A 77 4.20 -1.17 7.62
CA SER A 77 3.95 -0.32 6.46
C SER A 77 2.53 -0.56 5.93
N LEU A 78 1.84 0.52 5.54
CA LEU A 78 0.48 0.45 4.99
C LEU A 78 0.41 1.15 3.64
N LEU A 79 0.18 0.37 2.57
CA LEU A 79 -0.06 0.85 1.20
C LEU A 79 -1.50 0.52 0.80
N ILE A 80 -2.39 1.51 0.83
CA ILE A 80 -3.82 1.33 0.59
C ILE A 80 -4.44 2.59 -0.02
N GLY A 81 -5.45 2.46 -0.89
CA GLY A 81 -6.22 3.61 -1.36
C GLY A 81 -6.81 3.45 -2.75
N VAL A 82 -6.09 2.85 -3.70
CA VAL A 82 -6.53 2.74 -5.10
C VAL A 82 -7.86 1.99 -5.26
N ASN A 83 -8.11 0.95 -4.46
CA ASN A 83 -9.35 0.19 -4.53
C ASN A 83 -10.57 0.95 -4.00
N GLY A 84 -10.37 1.97 -3.16
CA GLY A 84 -11.44 2.89 -2.78
C GLY A 84 -11.98 3.70 -3.97
N VAL A 85 -11.15 3.89 -5.00
CA VAL A 85 -11.52 4.48 -6.28
C VAL A 85 -12.03 3.41 -7.24
N TRP A 86 -11.28 2.33 -7.42
CA TRP A 86 -11.61 1.28 -8.38
C TRP A 86 -12.99 0.64 -8.15
N HIS A 87 -13.36 0.41 -6.89
CA HIS A 87 -14.65 -0.21 -6.57
C HIS A 87 -15.86 0.70 -6.77
N GLU A 88 -15.68 1.99 -7.06
CA GLU A 88 -16.76 2.86 -7.49
C GLU A 88 -17.10 2.67 -8.96
N MET A 89 -16.13 2.23 -9.75
CA MET A 89 -16.24 1.99 -11.19
C MET A 89 -16.80 0.59 -11.49
N GLY A 90 -17.11 0.32 -12.77
CA GLY A 90 -17.57 -0.98 -13.24
C GLY A 90 -18.96 -1.37 -12.70
N GLY A 91 -19.83 -0.41 -12.41
CA GLY A 91 -21.18 -0.64 -11.91
C GLY A 91 -21.25 -1.19 -10.48
N LYS A 92 -20.11 -1.30 -9.76
CA LYS A 92 -20.08 -1.84 -8.39
C LYS A 92 -20.57 -0.84 -7.34
N HIS A 93 -20.32 0.46 -7.53
CA HIS A 93 -20.69 1.55 -6.62
C HIS A 93 -20.36 1.27 -5.15
N ASN A 94 -19.20 0.64 -4.91
CA ASN A 94 -18.74 0.22 -3.60
C ASN A 94 -17.38 0.83 -3.26
N GLY A 95 -17.14 2.05 -3.74
CA GLY A 95 -15.95 2.83 -3.46
C GLY A 95 -15.93 3.39 -2.04
N VAL A 96 -14.87 4.13 -1.75
CA VAL A 96 -14.70 4.86 -0.49
C VAL A 96 -14.26 6.28 -0.83
N SER A 97 -15.09 7.29 -0.52
CA SER A 97 -14.72 8.69 -0.75
C SER A 97 -13.47 9.09 0.01
N ALA A 98 -12.74 10.11 -0.46
CA ALA A 98 -11.52 10.57 0.20
C ALA A 98 -11.75 11.00 1.66
N GLU A 99 -12.90 11.66 1.94
CA GLU A 99 -13.28 12.05 3.29
C GLU A 99 -13.51 10.83 4.21
N LYS A 100 -14.23 9.81 3.71
CA LYS A 100 -14.46 8.57 4.45
C LYS A 100 -13.17 7.76 4.64
N PHE A 101 -12.32 7.74 3.61
CA PHE A 101 -11.00 7.12 3.67
C PHE A 101 -10.17 7.73 4.80
N GLU A 102 -10.10 9.06 4.89
CA GLU A 102 -9.35 9.76 5.94
C GLU A 102 -9.89 9.45 7.34
N LYS A 103 -11.22 9.50 7.53
CA LYS A 103 -11.87 9.18 8.81
C LYS A 103 -11.56 7.75 9.27
N ILE A 104 -11.65 6.78 8.36
CA ILE A 104 -11.40 5.37 8.71
C ILE A 104 -9.91 5.12 8.95
N TYR A 105 -9.04 5.80 8.21
CA TYR A 105 -7.61 5.73 8.44
C TYR A 105 -7.24 6.27 9.83
N ASP A 106 -7.85 7.38 10.23
CA ASP A 106 -7.69 7.96 11.56
C ASP A 106 -8.14 7.00 12.67
N MET A 107 -9.33 6.41 12.53
CA MET A 107 -9.83 5.38 13.45
C MET A 107 -8.89 4.18 13.53
N LEU A 108 -8.40 3.70 12.37
CA LEU A 108 -7.47 2.58 12.28
C LEU A 108 -6.19 2.84 13.10
N LEU A 109 -5.56 3.99 12.90
CA LEU A 109 -4.31 4.31 13.62
C LEU A 109 -4.56 4.59 15.10
N THR A 110 -5.67 5.25 15.46
CA THR A 110 -6.05 5.45 16.87
C THR A 110 -6.09 4.11 17.61
N GLU A 111 -6.85 3.14 17.10
CA GLU A 111 -6.98 1.82 17.74
C GLU A 111 -5.66 1.03 17.76
N ILE A 112 -4.85 1.17 16.70
CA ILE A 112 -3.53 0.51 16.67
C ILE A 112 -2.62 1.08 17.77
N PHE A 113 -2.52 2.42 17.89
CA PHE A 113 -1.66 3.05 18.89
C PHE A 113 -2.17 2.85 20.34
N GLU A 114 -3.49 2.77 20.54
CA GLU A 114 -4.07 2.39 21.85
C GLU A 114 -3.67 0.97 22.24
N ALA A 115 -3.65 0.03 21.30
CA ALA A 115 -3.32 -1.37 21.57
C ALA A 115 -1.80 -1.66 21.55
N LEU A 116 -1.03 -0.92 20.76
CA LEU A 116 0.38 -1.13 20.48
C LEU A 116 1.12 0.23 20.53
N PRO A 117 1.32 0.83 21.71
CA PRO A 117 1.85 2.20 21.82
C PRO A 117 3.28 2.38 21.28
N ASP A 118 4.07 1.32 21.23
CA ASP A 118 5.47 1.37 20.77
C ASP A 118 5.67 0.98 19.29
N ILE A 119 4.58 0.66 18.57
CA ILE A 119 4.67 0.29 17.16
C ILE A 119 5.19 1.47 16.32
N LYS A 120 6.07 1.17 15.39
CA LYS A 120 6.57 2.12 14.40
C LYS A 120 5.87 1.91 13.07
N ILE A 121 5.22 2.94 12.56
CA ILE A 121 4.40 2.86 11.35
C ILE A 121 4.92 3.82 10.29
N MET A 122 4.94 3.41 9.03
CA MET A 122 5.05 4.29 7.88
C MET A 122 3.85 4.14 6.95
N ILE A 123 3.38 5.25 6.42
CA ILE A 123 2.29 5.32 5.45
C ILE A 123 2.88 5.45 4.06
N MET A 124 2.39 4.65 3.12
CA MET A 124 2.83 4.68 1.74
C MET A 124 1.75 5.30 0.87
N GLU A 125 2.17 6.14 -0.07
CA GLU A 125 1.29 6.87 -0.98
C GLU A 125 0.58 5.93 -1.94
N PRO A 126 -0.78 5.93 -2.02
CA PRO A 126 -1.47 5.32 -3.14
C PRO A 126 -1.19 6.10 -4.43
N PHE A 127 -0.98 5.38 -5.52
CA PHE A 127 -0.57 5.91 -6.81
C PHE A 127 -1.37 5.29 -7.96
N VAL A 128 -1.33 5.93 -9.14
CA VAL A 128 -1.92 5.42 -10.37
C VAL A 128 -1.21 6.01 -11.60
N LEU A 129 -1.14 5.22 -12.65
CA LEU A 129 -0.78 5.66 -14.00
C LEU A 129 -1.92 5.32 -14.96
N GLU A 130 -1.92 5.94 -16.13
CA GLU A 130 -2.79 5.50 -17.22
C GLU A 130 -2.30 4.15 -17.76
N GLY A 131 -3.23 3.19 -17.86
CA GLY A 131 -2.94 1.84 -18.34
C GLY A 131 -4.23 1.08 -18.64
N SER A 132 -4.12 -0.17 -19.08
CA SER A 132 -5.26 -0.94 -19.58
C SER A 132 -6.44 -1.11 -18.59
N ALA A 133 -6.19 -0.98 -17.28
CA ALA A 133 -7.24 -1.06 -16.28
C ALA A 133 -7.78 0.31 -15.85
N THR A 134 -7.11 1.41 -16.17
CA THR A 134 -7.46 2.76 -15.73
C THR A 134 -7.85 3.70 -16.87
N THR A 135 -7.50 3.36 -18.13
CA THR A 135 -7.85 4.16 -19.31
C THR A 135 -9.36 4.14 -19.58
N ALA A 136 -9.84 5.15 -20.30
CA ALA A 136 -11.22 5.24 -20.75
C ALA A 136 -11.63 4.03 -21.61
N THR A 137 -12.87 3.57 -21.46
CA THR A 137 -13.51 2.55 -22.31
C THR A 137 -14.79 3.11 -22.92
N GLU A 138 -15.40 2.38 -23.85
CA GLU A 138 -16.71 2.79 -24.42
C GLU A 138 -17.81 2.84 -23.34
N GLU A 139 -17.77 1.91 -22.37
CA GLU A 139 -18.73 1.84 -21.26
C GLU A 139 -18.43 2.87 -20.16
N GLU A 140 -17.16 3.27 -20.00
CA GLU A 140 -16.70 4.19 -18.97
C GLU A 140 -15.75 5.25 -19.55
N PRO A 141 -16.26 6.21 -20.33
CA PRO A 141 -15.42 7.21 -21.00
C PRO A 141 -14.70 8.16 -20.04
N GLU A 142 -15.22 8.32 -18.81
CA GLU A 142 -14.61 9.17 -17.77
C GLU A 142 -13.64 8.41 -16.86
N ARG A 143 -13.36 7.12 -17.13
CA ARG A 143 -12.60 6.23 -16.24
C ARG A 143 -11.24 6.80 -15.86
N TRP A 144 -10.42 7.22 -16.83
CA TRP A 144 -9.11 7.79 -16.53
C TRP A 144 -9.22 9.11 -15.77
N ASP A 145 -10.14 9.99 -16.15
CA ASP A 145 -10.35 11.25 -15.46
C ASP A 145 -10.75 11.04 -13.99
N TYR A 146 -11.54 10.01 -13.72
CA TYR A 146 -11.91 9.63 -12.37
C TYR A 146 -10.69 9.14 -11.57
N PHE A 147 -9.91 8.17 -12.11
CA PHE A 147 -8.72 7.66 -11.42
C PHE A 147 -7.68 8.75 -11.15
N ARG A 148 -7.32 9.56 -12.16
CA ARG A 148 -6.30 10.61 -12.04
C ARG A 148 -6.71 11.76 -11.13
N THR A 149 -8.00 11.90 -10.84
CA THR A 149 -8.52 12.90 -9.89
C THR A 149 -8.65 12.32 -8.49
N GLU A 150 -9.23 11.15 -8.36
CA GLU A 150 -9.64 10.58 -7.09
C GLU A 150 -8.51 9.88 -6.32
N VAL A 151 -7.55 9.23 -7.01
CA VAL A 151 -6.40 8.61 -6.31
C VAL A 151 -5.53 9.66 -5.62
N PRO A 152 -5.18 10.82 -6.24
CA PRO A 152 -4.48 11.90 -5.55
C PRO A 152 -5.20 12.46 -4.32
N LEU A 153 -6.55 12.46 -4.30
CA LEU A 153 -7.31 12.86 -3.11
C LEU A 153 -7.10 11.88 -1.94
N ARG A 154 -7.01 10.56 -2.21
CA ARG A 154 -6.65 9.55 -1.17
C ARG A 154 -5.19 9.69 -0.75
N ALA A 155 -4.29 9.97 -1.68
CA ALA A 155 -2.88 10.25 -1.38
C ALA A 155 -2.72 11.47 -0.45
N ALA A 156 -3.44 12.56 -0.75
CA ALA A 156 -3.47 13.74 0.10
C ALA A 156 -4.05 13.47 1.49
N ALA A 157 -5.12 12.66 1.58
CA ALA A 157 -5.70 12.24 2.85
C ALA A 157 -4.72 11.37 3.66
N ALA A 158 -4.07 10.38 3.03
CA ALA A 158 -3.05 9.55 3.66
C ALA A 158 -1.86 10.39 4.18
N LYS A 159 -1.46 11.42 3.42
CA LYS A 159 -0.41 12.36 3.83
C LYS A 159 -0.81 13.16 5.07
N ARG A 160 -2.04 13.72 5.09
CA ARG A 160 -2.54 14.45 6.29
C ARG A 160 -2.58 13.55 7.52
N ILE A 161 -2.95 12.29 7.36
CA ILE A 161 -2.90 11.30 8.45
C ILE A 161 -1.46 11.06 8.91
N ALA A 162 -0.51 10.89 8.00
CA ALA A 162 0.91 10.76 8.36
C ALA A 162 1.40 11.98 9.14
N GLU A 163 1.09 13.19 8.68
CA GLU A 163 1.43 14.45 9.35
C GLU A 163 0.80 14.56 10.75
N LYS A 164 -0.49 14.20 10.88
CA LYS A 164 -1.22 14.21 12.17
C LYS A 164 -0.56 13.35 13.23
N TYR A 165 -0.05 12.18 12.84
CA TYR A 165 0.57 11.22 13.77
C TYR A 165 2.10 11.30 13.80
N GLY A 166 2.72 12.23 13.06
CA GLY A 166 4.18 12.37 12.98
C GLY A 166 4.88 11.16 12.34
N LEU A 167 4.23 10.50 11.38
CA LEU A 167 4.71 9.28 10.73
C LEU A 167 5.43 9.56 9.42
N PRO A 168 6.45 8.76 9.04
CA PRO A 168 7.02 8.81 7.71
C PRO A 168 5.96 8.59 6.62
N PHE A 169 5.98 9.43 5.58
CA PHE A 169 5.15 9.29 4.38
C PHE A 169 6.02 8.97 3.18
N VAL A 170 5.89 7.74 2.66
CA VAL A 170 6.66 7.24 1.52
C VAL A 170 5.98 7.65 0.22
N LYS A 171 6.57 8.61 -0.49
CA LYS A 171 6.07 9.10 -1.77
C LYS A 171 6.32 8.08 -2.87
N LEU A 172 5.30 7.81 -3.69
CA LEU A 172 5.38 6.84 -4.79
C LEU A 172 4.91 7.42 -6.13
N GLN A 173 3.92 8.32 -6.14
CA GLN A 173 3.40 8.87 -7.40
C GLN A 173 4.48 9.58 -8.21
N ASP A 174 5.27 10.45 -7.58
CA ASP A 174 6.35 11.17 -8.25
C ASP A 174 7.45 10.23 -8.76
N VAL A 175 7.72 9.14 -8.04
CA VAL A 175 8.69 8.11 -8.45
C VAL A 175 8.25 7.44 -9.76
N PHE A 176 6.98 7.09 -9.87
CA PHE A 176 6.44 6.50 -11.10
C PHE A 176 6.36 7.53 -12.24
N ASN A 177 5.97 8.78 -11.95
CA ASN A 177 5.97 9.86 -12.94
C ASN A 177 7.38 10.09 -13.53
N GLU A 178 8.41 10.10 -12.67
CA GLU A 178 9.80 10.26 -13.09
C GLU A 178 10.29 9.03 -13.90
N ALA A 179 9.93 7.83 -13.47
CA ALA A 179 10.26 6.61 -14.17
C ALA A 179 9.64 6.56 -15.58
N CYS A 180 8.45 7.12 -15.78
CA CYS A 180 7.78 7.21 -17.09
C CYS A 180 8.52 8.08 -18.11
N LYS A 181 9.49 8.90 -17.68
CA LYS A 181 10.39 9.60 -18.62
C LYS A 181 11.42 8.68 -19.27
N GLN A 182 11.66 7.50 -18.71
CA GLN A 182 12.65 6.52 -19.19
C GLN A 182 12.02 5.38 -19.98
N ALA A 183 10.78 4.97 -19.63
CA ALA A 183 10.06 3.88 -20.28
C ALA A 183 8.54 4.11 -20.16
N PRO A 184 7.71 3.52 -21.03
CA PRO A 184 6.26 3.69 -20.99
C PRO A 184 5.67 3.17 -19.67
N ALA A 185 4.51 3.70 -19.27
CA ALA A 185 3.82 3.37 -18.02
C ALA A 185 3.66 1.86 -17.80
N SER A 186 3.33 1.11 -18.87
CA SER A 186 3.17 -0.36 -18.85
C SER A 186 4.44 -1.14 -18.49
N TYR A 187 5.61 -0.54 -18.65
CA TYR A 187 6.88 -1.13 -18.20
C TYR A 187 6.99 -1.15 -16.68
N TRP A 188 6.38 -0.18 -16.00
CA TRP A 188 6.41 -0.01 -14.54
C TRP A 188 5.18 -0.57 -13.86
N LEU A 189 3.99 -0.22 -14.39
CA LEU A 189 2.68 -0.70 -13.92
C LEU A 189 1.96 -1.35 -15.10
N ARG A 190 1.87 -2.68 -15.11
CA ARG A 190 1.36 -3.46 -16.25
C ARG A 190 -0.02 -3.03 -16.77
N ASP A 191 -0.85 -2.46 -15.90
CA ASP A 191 -2.24 -2.09 -16.17
C ASP A 191 -2.63 -0.70 -15.64
N GLY A 192 -1.64 0.06 -15.17
CA GLY A 192 -1.82 1.38 -14.57
C GLY A 192 -1.90 1.37 -13.03
N VAL A 193 -2.06 0.19 -12.41
CA VAL A 193 -2.14 0.02 -10.93
C VAL A 193 -1.13 -1.00 -10.43
N HIS A 194 -1.08 -2.19 -11.04
CA HIS A 194 -0.28 -3.30 -10.53
C HIS A 194 1.16 -3.26 -11.03
N PRO A 195 2.15 -3.17 -10.14
CA PRO A 195 3.54 -3.08 -10.53
C PRO A 195 4.04 -4.34 -11.26
N THR A 196 4.91 -4.10 -12.24
CA THR A 196 5.80 -5.12 -12.80
C THR A 196 6.93 -5.40 -11.79
N PRO A 197 7.81 -6.39 -12.01
CA PRO A 197 9.02 -6.55 -11.17
C PRO A 197 9.84 -5.26 -11.04
N MET A 198 9.94 -4.45 -12.12
CA MET A 198 10.64 -3.17 -12.11
C MET A 198 9.91 -2.13 -11.27
N GLY A 199 8.57 -2.06 -11.37
CA GLY A 199 7.76 -1.20 -10.51
C GLY A 199 7.85 -1.59 -9.03
N HIS A 200 7.83 -2.89 -8.71
CA HIS A 200 8.06 -3.37 -7.34
C HIS A 200 9.45 -3.01 -6.82
N TRP A 201 10.47 -3.02 -7.68
CA TRP A 201 11.81 -2.57 -7.31
C TRP A 201 11.85 -1.09 -6.90
N LEU A 202 11.13 -0.21 -7.63
CA LEU A 202 11.00 1.19 -7.27
C LEU A 202 10.33 1.34 -5.89
N ILE A 203 9.20 0.65 -5.67
CA ILE A 203 8.49 0.67 -4.38
C ILE A 203 9.41 0.19 -3.25
N LYS A 204 10.15 -0.91 -3.46
CA LYS A 204 11.10 -1.45 -2.48
C LYS A 204 12.15 -0.41 -2.10
N ASN A 205 12.71 0.31 -3.07
CA ASN A 205 13.74 1.32 -2.79
C ASN A 205 13.19 2.48 -1.93
N GLU A 206 11.99 2.96 -2.22
CA GLU A 206 11.36 4.01 -1.41
C GLU A 206 10.93 3.49 -0.04
N TRP A 207 10.46 2.24 0.04
CA TRP A 207 10.15 1.58 1.31
C TRP A 207 11.38 1.53 2.22
N MET A 208 12.56 1.15 1.69
CA MET A 208 13.82 1.12 2.46
C MET A 208 14.18 2.50 3.04
N LYS A 209 14.04 3.57 2.23
CA LYS A 209 14.28 4.95 2.71
C LYS A 209 13.30 5.34 3.84
N GLY A 210 12.02 4.95 3.71
CA GLY A 210 11.01 5.17 4.75
C GLY A 210 11.31 4.38 6.03
N PHE A 211 11.80 3.17 5.90
CA PHE A 211 12.18 2.32 7.04
C PHE A 211 13.39 2.86 7.81
N ASP A 212 14.36 3.43 7.12
CA ASP A 212 15.53 4.08 7.74
C ASP A 212 15.14 5.33 8.56
N ALA A 213 13.95 5.88 8.33
CA ALA A 213 13.41 7.03 9.06
C ALA A 213 12.59 6.63 10.33
N LEU A 214 12.37 5.32 10.59
CA LEU A 214 11.67 4.79 11.76
C LEU A 214 12.62 4.53 12.94
#